data_1b26e980c34251487ebbbb18fcb44b72
#
_entry.id   1b26e980c34251487ebbbb18fcb44b72
#
_cell.length_a   1.000
_cell.length_b   1.000
_cell.length_c   1.000
_cell.angle_alpha   90.00
_cell.angle_beta   90.00
_cell.angle_gamma   90.00
#
_symmetry.space_group_name_H-M   'P 1'
#
loop_
_entity.id
_entity.type
_entity.pdbx_description
1 polymer ?
#
loop_
_entity_poly.entity_id
_entity_poly.type
_entity_poly.pdbx_seq_one_letter_code
_entity_poly.pdbx_strand_id
1 'polypeptide(L)'
;VSMDEVAMVTDDEGRSWPVRQAQRAAFVLADDDRECLRAVARGVAARHASRPSGLHLDDDDLMVDCKLRMLREGPEALVRALTQFRYRSNPDGMLLLRNVPIDDVLPPTPEQGNYDGDWQRLEVATMTQLAVMNILGDVISYADEKAGRIIQDVAPVLGAEKRQENTGSCFLELHTEDGFHPQRPRFISLLALRPDHERVALTLASGIRRALAGLDGGTREVLTQPIYRIRLASSFVGEREDVYAGPVPVLSGSPFDPELCVDFHAMTTEDPEGRRALASLRRAMLTNLVGHVLEAGDLLIVDNDKAVHGRTGFAARHDGQDRWLRRSFAVPDLRRSTADRLPRSHVHRRIFKSGTDLSRADRRPAYSND
;
A
#
# COMPACT_ATOMS: atom_id res chain seq x y z
N VAL A 1 24.70 -23.69 9.95
CA VAL A 1 23.64 -23.15 9.13
C VAL A 1 22.35 -23.47 9.85
N SER A 2 21.79 -22.53 10.61
CA SER A 2 20.51 -22.69 11.30
C SER A 2 19.43 -22.82 10.22
N MET A 3 18.64 -23.91 10.26
CA MET A 3 17.44 -24.07 9.47
C MET A 3 16.53 -22.87 9.80
N ASP A 4 16.12 -22.16 8.74
CA ASP A 4 15.22 -21.02 8.84
C ASP A 4 13.91 -21.49 9.44
N GLU A 5 13.53 -20.95 10.60
CA GLU A 5 12.18 -21.11 11.13
C GLU A 5 11.23 -20.42 10.13
N VAL A 6 10.62 -21.24 9.27
CA VAL A 6 9.59 -20.78 8.34
C VAL A 6 8.30 -20.74 9.13
N ALA A 7 7.79 -19.54 9.41
CA ALA A 7 6.48 -19.39 10.02
C ALA A 7 5.40 -19.96 9.06
N MET A 8 4.32 -20.49 9.61
CA MET A 8 3.16 -20.96 8.84
C MET A 8 2.00 -19.99 9.05
N VAL A 9 1.30 -19.67 7.98
CA VAL A 9 0.07 -18.87 8.00
C VAL A 9 -1.08 -19.73 7.47
N THR A 10 -2.21 -19.67 8.13
CA THR A 10 -3.44 -20.35 7.69
C THR A 10 -4.35 -19.33 7.00
N ASP A 11 -4.76 -19.64 5.76
CA ASP A 11 -5.71 -18.82 5.00
C ASP A 11 -7.16 -19.04 5.50
N ASP A 12 -8.12 -18.32 4.93
CA ASP A 12 -9.54 -18.39 5.27
C ASP A 12 -10.19 -19.74 4.88
N GLU A 13 -9.55 -20.53 4.01
CA GLU A 13 -9.96 -21.89 3.66
C GLU A 13 -9.34 -22.96 4.58
N GLY A 14 -8.58 -22.56 5.61
CA GLY A 14 -7.94 -23.46 6.57
C GLY A 14 -6.65 -24.13 6.07
N ARG A 15 -6.09 -23.70 4.95
CA ARG A 15 -4.83 -24.22 4.40
C ARG A 15 -3.64 -23.44 4.95
N SER A 16 -2.56 -24.14 5.25
CA SER A 16 -1.34 -23.55 5.80
C SER A 16 -0.28 -23.32 4.71
N TRP A 17 0.35 -22.14 4.76
CA TRP A 17 1.33 -21.68 3.79
C TRP A 17 2.61 -21.24 4.48
N PRO A 18 3.80 -21.50 3.89
CA PRO A 18 5.08 -21.06 4.46
C PRO A 18 5.26 -19.55 4.27
N VAL A 19 5.76 -18.89 5.30
CA VAL A 19 6.05 -17.45 5.27
C VAL A 19 7.51 -17.19 5.61
N ARG A 20 8.24 -16.56 4.69
CA ARG A 20 9.61 -16.09 4.93
C ARG A 20 9.58 -14.81 5.77
N GLN A 21 10.54 -14.64 6.65
CA GLN A 21 10.64 -13.46 7.51
C GLN A 21 11.20 -12.25 6.73
N ALA A 22 10.44 -11.16 6.65
CA ALA A 22 10.82 -9.93 5.96
C ALA A 22 12.02 -9.21 6.63
N GLN A 23 12.19 -9.39 7.94
CA GLN A 23 13.26 -8.74 8.71
C GLN A 23 14.67 -8.95 8.15
N ARG A 24 14.93 -10.08 7.47
CA ARG A 24 16.26 -10.40 6.91
C ARG A 24 16.67 -9.50 5.74
N ALA A 25 15.69 -8.95 5.04
CA ALA A 25 15.90 -8.02 3.92
C ALA A 25 15.55 -6.57 4.29
N ALA A 26 15.33 -6.29 5.57
CA ALA A 26 14.94 -4.97 6.04
C ALA A 26 16.11 -3.97 5.95
N PHE A 27 15.80 -2.75 5.57
CA PHE A 27 16.70 -1.61 5.74
C PHE A 27 16.49 -1.05 7.15
N VAL A 28 17.48 -1.21 8.01
CA VAL A 28 17.44 -0.73 9.39
C VAL A 28 18.17 0.61 9.47
N LEU A 29 17.46 1.68 9.86
CA LEU A 29 18.10 2.97 10.09
C LEU A 29 18.99 2.89 11.34
N ALA A 30 20.20 3.42 11.24
CA ALA A 30 21.02 3.72 12.41
C ALA A 30 20.34 4.83 13.23
N ASP A 31 20.68 4.94 14.52
CA ASP A 31 20.06 5.95 15.38
C ASP A 31 20.35 7.38 14.90
N ASP A 32 21.54 7.65 14.40
CA ASP A 32 21.90 8.96 13.82
C ASP A 32 21.06 9.25 12.55
N ASP A 33 20.83 8.25 11.69
CA ASP A 33 19.99 8.38 10.51
C ASP A 33 18.51 8.59 10.89
N ARG A 34 18.06 7.91 11.95
CA ARG A 34 16.72 8.10 12.51
C ARG A 34 16.52 9.53 13.01
N GLU A 35 17.47 10.08 13.76
CA GLU A 35 17.39 11.46 14.25
C GLU A 35 17.53 12.49 13.10
N CYS A 36 18.37 12.20 12.10
CA CYS A 36 18.43 12.99 10.86
C CYS A 36 17.06 13.05 10.17
N LEU A 37 16.40 11.89 9.98
CA LEU A 37 15.06 11.83 9.38
C LEU A 37 14.00 12.52 10.25
N ARG A 38 14.11 12.44 11.60
CA ARG A 38 13.25 13.18 12.53
C ARG A 38 13.42 14.69 12.36
N ALA A 39 14.66 15.17 12.18
CA ALA A 39 14.93 16.58 11.95
C ALA A 39 14.35 17.06 10.61
N VAL A 40 14.43 16.26 9.55
CA VAL A 40 13.76 16.51 8.26
C VAL A 40 12.26 16.69 8.48
N ALA A 41 11.60 15.76 9.17
CA ALA A 41 10.17 15.80 9.44
C ALA A 41 9.76 17.06 10.21
N ARG A 42 10.42 17.36 11.33
CA ARG A 42 10.16 18.57 12.12
C ARG A 42 10.42 19.86 11.35
N GLY A 43 11.46 19.89 10.52
CA GLY A 43 11.79 21.06 9.70
C GLY A 43 10.74 21.37 8.63
N VAL A 44 10.11 20.33 8.03
CA VAL A 44 8.97 20.49 7.12
C VAL A 44 7.76 21.03 7.91
N ALA A 45 7.40 20.38 9.01
CA ALA A 45 6.25 20.75 9.82
C ALA A 45 6.34 22.20 10.30
N ALA A 46 7.47 22.61 10.88
CA ALA A 46 7.69 23.98 11.36
C ALA A 46 7.51 25.05 10.28
N ARG A 47 7.95 24.78 9.04
CA ARG A 47 7.78 25.69 7.91
C ARG A 47 6.32 25.88 7.51
N HIS A 48 5.52 24.83 7.58
CA HIS A 48 4.12 24.85 7.16
C HIS A 48 3.15 25.22 8.29
N ALA A 49 3.50 24.97 9.55
CA ALA A 49 2.67 25.36 10.71
C ALA A 49 2.48 26.88 10.85
N SER A 50 3.43 27.68 10.35
CA SER A 50 3.37 29.15 10.40
C SER A 50 2.54 29.80 9.29
N ARG A 51 1.97 29.02 8.38
CA ARG A 51 1.14 29.56 7.30
C ARG A 51 -0.22 30.03 7.82
N PRO A 52 -0.75 31.18 7.34
CA PRO A 52 -2.06 31.70 7.78
C PRO A 52 -3.22 30.73 7.53
N SER A 53 -3.12 29.88 6.50
CA SER A 53 -4.12 28.86 6.15
C SER A 53 -4.00 27.57 6.99
N GLY A 54 -3.01 27.47 7.88
CA GLY A 54 -2.69 26.22 8.57
C GLY A 54 -2.04 25.18 7.67
N LEU A 55 -1.84 23.98 8.21
CA LEU A 55 -1.28 22.85 7.49
C LEU A 55 -2.36 22.11 6.71
N HIS A 56 -2.21 22.04 5.42
CA HIS A 56 -3.01 21.19 4.53
C HIS A 56 -2.11 20.11 3.92
N LEU A 57 -2.38 18.83 4.23
CA LEU A 57 -1.60 17.73 3.68
C LEU A 57 -1.77 17.57 2.14
N ASP A 58 -2.83 18.14 1.58
CA ASP A 58 -3.09 18.24 0.13
C ASP A 58 -2.56 19.56 -0.45
N ASP A 59 -1.30 19.89 -0.20
CA ASP A 59 -0.65 21.13 -0.67
C ASP A 59 0.60 20.78 -1.48
N ASP A 60 0.66 21.21 -2.76
CA ASP A 60 1.82 21.04 -3.64
C ASP A 60 3.13 21.52 -2.98
N ASP A 61 3.09 22.69 -2.30
CA ASP A 61 4.29 23.26 -1.68
C ASP A 61 4.79 22.39 -0.52
N LEU A 62 3.88 21.75 0.23
CA LEU A 62 4.25 20.79 1.28
C LEU A 62 4.95 19.58 0.67
N MET A 63 4.40 19.02 -0.42
CA MET A 63 4.99 17.86 -1.09
C MET A 63 6.37 18.19 -1.68
N VAL A 64 6.51 19.38 -2.28
CA VAL A 64 7.80 19.88 -2.77
C VAL A 64 8.82 20.02 -1.63
N ASP A 65 8.43 20.60 -0.50
CA ASP A 65 9.32 20.78 0.66
C ASP A 65 9.72 19.44 1.28
N CYS A 66 8.80 18.49 1.42
CA CYS A 66 9.11 17.11 1.85
C CYS A 66 10.20 16.49 0.97
N LYS A 67 10.02 16.56 -0.35
CA LYS A 67 10.99 16.01 -1.32
C LYS A 67 12.33 16.71 -1.27
N LEU A 68 12.34 18.04 -1.30
CA LEU A 68 13.57 18.83 -1.30
C LEU A 68 14.39 18.64 -0.03
N ARG A 69 13.74 18.65 1.15
CA ARG A 69 14.43 18.40 2.41
C ARG A 69 14.96 16.99 2.50
N MET A 70 14.16 15.99 2.12
CA MET A 70 14.62 14.60 2.11
C MET A 70 15.85 14.41 1.21
N LEU A 71 15.89 15.04 0.04
CA LEU A 71 17.03 14.97 -0.89
C LEU A 71 18.27 15.72 -0.38
N ARG A 72 18.12 16.80 0.39
CA ARG A 72 19.23 17.65 0.84
C ARG A 72 19.77 17.26 2.21
N GLU A 73 18.88 16.88 3.10
CA GLU A 73 19.12 16.73 4.53
C GLU A 73 18.89 15.30 5.01
N GLY A 74 18.19 14.46 4.23
CA GLY A 74 17.85 13.08 4.61
C GLY A 74 19.06 12.14 4.55
N PRO A 75 19.01 10.98 5.25
CA PRO A 75 20.06 9.99 5.23
C PRO A 75 20.34 9.48 3.81
N GLU A 76 21.57 9.65 3.31
CA GLU A 76 21.91 9.29 1.93
C GLU A 76 21.65 7.81 1.63
N ALA A 77 21.99 6.92 2.56
CA ALA A 77 21.77 5.48 2.39
C ALA A 77 20.27 5.14 2.21
N LEU A 78 19.38 5.81 2.97
CA LEU A 78 17.94 5.64 2.84
C LEU A 78 17.44 6.21 1.50
N VAL A 79 17.85 7.42 1.11
CA VAL A 79 17.45 8.03 -0.18
C VAL A 79 17.90 7.15 -1.34
N ARG A 80 19.09 6.58 -1.27
CA ARG A 80 19.64 5.63 -2.25
C ARG A 80 18.78 4.35 -2.32
N ALA A 81 18.47 3.74 -1.19
CA ALA A 81 17.64 2.53 -1.14
C ALA A 81 16.26 2.75 -1.72
N LEU A 82 15.59 3.85 -1.35
CA LEU A 82 14.26 4.23 -1.89
C LEU A 82 14.33 4.46 -3.41
N THR A 83 15.36 5.18 -3.89
CA THR A 83 15.54 5.47 -5.32
C THR A 83 15.78 4.18 -6.12
N GLN A 84 16.61 3.25 -5.60
CA GLN A 84 16.84 1.96 -6.23
C GLN A 84 15.57 1.10 -6.27
N PHE A 85 14.80 1.08 -5.18
CA PHE A 85 13.52 0.38 -5.13
C PHE A 85 12.50 0.97 -6.12
N ARG A 86 12.42 2.29 -6.22
CA ARG A 86 11.59 2.98 -7.22
C ARG A 86 11.91 2.55 -8.65
N TYR A 87 13.21 2.42 -8.98
CA TYR A 87 13.63 2.09 -10.35
C TYR A 87 13.46 0.63 -10.71
N ARG A 88 13.73 -0.26 -9.77
CA ARG A 88 13.91 -1.69 -10.07
C ARG A 88 13.00 -2.61 -9.29
N SER A 89 12.34 -2.11 -8.24
CA SER A 89 11.67 -2.96 -7.26
C SER A 89 12.66 -4.01 -6.69
N ASN A 90 12.15 -5.11 -6.16
CA ASN A 90 12.94 -6.29 -5.81
C ASN A 90 12.10 -7.57 -6.04
N PRO A 91 12.65 -8.78 -5.88
CA PRO A 91 11.90 -10.02 -6.14
C PRO A 91 10.65 -10.21 -5.29
N ASP A 92 10.59 -9.62 -4.10
CA ASP A 92 9.45 -9.69 -3.19
C ASP A 92 8.45 -8.54 -3.42
N GLY A 93 8.82 -7.52 -4.21
CA GLY A 93 7.99 -6.34 -4.48
C GLY A 93 7.71 -5.48 -3.23
N MET A 94 8.54 -5.60 -2.19
CA MET A 94 8.38 -4.85 -0.93
C MET A 94 9.71 -4.40 -0.35
N LEU A 95 9.69 -3.29 0.39
CA LEU A 95 10.83 -2.78 1.15
C LEU A 95 10.36 -2.50 2.58
N LEU A 96 10.98 -3.17 3.57
CA LEU A 96 10.74 -2.91 4.99
C LEU A 96 11.84 -1.99 5.52
N LEU A 97 11.45 -0.81 5.98
CA LEU A 97 12.30 0.11 6.72
C LEU A 97 12.03 -0.08 8.22
N ARG A 98 13.08 -0.18 9.03
CA ARG A 98 12.96 -0.32 10.47
C ARG A 98 13.64 0.85 11.18
N ASN A 99 13.22 1.11 12.42
CA ASN A 99 13.71 2.23 13.23
C ASN A 99 13.40 3.61 12.61
N VAL A 100 12.25 3.71 11.91
CA VAL A 100 11.76 4.99 11.34
C VAL A 100 11.22 5.87 12.48
N PRO A 101 11.51 7.18 12.52
CA PRO A 101 11.02 8.05 13.59
C PRO A 101 9.49 8.22 13.54
N ILE A 102 8.88 8.11 14.70
CA ILE A 102 7.47 8.45 14.97
C ILE A 102 7.41 9.38 16.19
N ASP A 103 6.23 9.85 16.54
CA ASP A 103 5.99 10.69 17.71
C ASP A 103 6.17 9.89 18.99
N ASP A 104 6.81 10.47 20.01
CA ASP A 104 7.16 9.79 21.26
C ASP A 104 5.91 9.49 22.12
N VAL A 105 4.86 10.29 21.99
CA VAL A 105 3.57 10.13 22.69
C VAL A 105 2.46 10.04 21.66
N LEU A 106 1.90 8.86 21.51
CA LEU A 106 0.81 8.61 20.57
C LEU A 106 -0.56 8.80 21.24
N PRO A 107 -1.53 9.41 20.54
CA PRO A 107 -2.92 9.39 20.99
C PRO A 107 -3.48 7.95 21.01
N PRO A 108 -4.65 7.70 21.62
CA PRO A 108 -5.33 6.42 21.49
C PRO A 108 -5.55 6.02 20.03
N THR A 109 -5.52 4.72 19.75
CA THR A 109 -5.90 4.18 18.45
C THR A 109 -7.33 4.61 18.11
N PRO A 110 -7.60 5.15 16.90
CA PRO A 110 -8.90 5.71 16.57
C PRO A 110 -9.99 4.64 16.46
N GLU A 111 -11.00 4.72 17.30
CA GLU A 111 -12.12 3.77 17.38
C GLU A 111 -12.95 3.70 16.06
N GLN A 112 -13.05 4.82 15.36
CA GLN A 112 -13.78 4.93 14.07
C GLN A 112 -12.87 4.73 12.85
N GLY A 113 -11.63 4.24 13.06
CA GLY A 113 -10.69 3.98 11.99
C GLY A 113 -10.11 5.23 11.31
N ASN A 114 -10.33 6.43 11.88
CA ASN A 114 -9.72 7.68 11.44
C ASN A 114 -9.36 8.52 12.66
N TYR A 115 -8.16 9.06 12.70
CA TYR A 115 -7.75 10.03 13.70
C TYR A 115 -8.21 11.43 13.28
N ASP A 116 -9.10 12.02 14.09
CA ASP A 116 -9.68 13.35 13.86
C ASP A 116 -9.18 14.40 14.87
N GLY A 117 -8.17 14.02 15.68
CA GLY A 117 -7.57 14.92 16.66
C GLY A 117 -6.51 15.86 16.06
N ASP A 118 -5.83 16.58 16.96
CA ASP A 118 -4.77 17.49 16.58
C ASP A 118 -3.63 16.75 15.82
N TRP A 119 -3.40 17.14 14.55
CA TRP A 119 -2.38 16.55 13.70
C TRP A 119 -0.96 16.69 14.27
N GLN A 120 -0.69 17.73 15.09
CA GLN A 120 0.61 17.97 15.73
C GLN A 120 1.03 16.79 16.62
N ARG A 121 0.07 16.05 17.16
CA ARG A 121 0.35 14.82 17.94
C ARG A 121 0.88 13.66 17.09
N LEU A 122 0.83 13.76 15.78
CA LEU A 122 1.34 12.79 14.80
C LEU A 122 2.23 13.47 13.75
N GLU A 123 2.86 14.58 14.12
CA GLU A 123 3.66 15.42 13.24
C GLU A 123 4.84 14.68 12.66
N VAL A 124 5.62 14.01 13.53
CA VAL A 124 6.84 13.28 13.11
C VAL A 124 6.46 12.13 12.19
N ALA A 125 5.50 11.32 12.59
CA ALA A 125 5.03 10.18 11.78
C ALA A 125 4.50 10.62 10.41
N THR A 126 3.68 11.70 10.38
CA THR A 126 3.10 12.26 9.16
C THR A 126 4.16 12.75 8.18
N MET A 127 5.04 13.63 8.65
CA MET A 127 6.06 14.24 7.78
C MET A 127 7.14 13.24 7.36
N THR A 128 7.50 12.29 8.22
CA THR A 128 8.40 11.20 7.87
C THR A 128 7.83 10.36 6.72
N GLN A 129 6.57 9.94 6.84
CA GLN A 129 5.92 9.14 5.80
C GLN A 129 5.82 9.89 4.48
N LEU A 130 5.44 11.18 4.49
CA LEU A 130 5.40 12.02 3.31
C LEU A 130 6.78 12.22 2.69
N ALA A 131 7.83 12.47 3.49
CA ALA A 131 9.19 12.64 3.00
C ALA A 131 9.69 11.37 2.28
N VAL A 132 9.45 10.18 2.87
CA VAL A 132 9.80 8.90 2.26
C VAL A 132 9.03 8.66 0.96
N MET A 133 7.71 8.86 0.98
CA MET A 133 6.85 8.58 -0.18
C MET A 133 7.13 9.50 -1.35
N ASN A 134 7.49 10.76 -1.12
CA ASN A 134 7.86 11.71 -2.18
C ASN A 134 9.18 11.36 -2.90
N ILE A 135 10.02 10.48 -2.36
CA ILE A 135 11.17 9.92 -3.08
C ILE A 135 10.72 8.83 -4.06
N LEU A 136 9.67 8.07 -3.71
CA LEU A 136 9.14 6.97 -4.52
C LEU A 136 8.27 7.46 -5.67
N GLY A 137 7.51 8.52 -5.48
CA GLY A 137 6.58 9.03 -6.47
C GLY A 137 5.85 10.29 -6.00
N ASP A 138 4.83 10.67 -6.72
CA ASP A 138 3.96 11.77 -6.36
C ASP A 138 2.83 11.24 -5.46
N VAL A 139 2.74 11.75 -4.25
CA VAL A 139 1.76 11.29 -3.25
C VAL A 139 0.34 11.64 -3.70
N ILE A 140 -0.59 10.71 -3.52
CA ILE A 140 -2.01 10.87 -3.90
C ILE A 140 -2.96 10.34 -2.83
N SER A 141 -4.23 10.69 -2.98
CA SER A 141 -5.37 10.03 -2.33
C SER A 141 -6.63 10.09 -3.21
N TYR A 142 -7.72 9.50 -2.73
CA TYR A 142 -9.01 9.45 -3.43
C TYR A 142 -10.11 10.05 -2.56
N ALA A 143 -10.91 10.95 -3.12
CA ALA A 143 -12.03 11.58 -2.41
C ALA A 143 -13.12 10.57 -1.99
N ASP A 144 -13.15 9.40 -2.64
CA ASP A 144 -14.05 8.30 -2.28
C ASP A 144 -13.60 7.56 -1.02
N GLU A 145 -12.28 7.53 -0.74
CA GLU A 145 -11.71 6.79 0.37
C GLU A 145 -11.25 7.71 1.49
N LYS A 146 -11.65 7.40 2.74
CA LYS A 146 -11.23 8.15 3.94
C LYS A 146 -11.37 9.67 3.78
N ALA A 147 -12.42 10.14 3.04
CA ALA A 147 -12.69 11.55 2.76
C ALA A 147 -11.52 12.29 2.08
N GLY A 148 -10.72 11.62 1.28
CA GLY A 148 -9.59 12.21 0.54
C GLY A 148 -8.33 12.44 1.39
N ARG A 149 -8.21 11.83 2.56
CA ARG A 149 -7.02 11.99 3.43
C ARG A 149 -5.77 11.46 2.73
N ILE A 150 -4.74 12.29 2.68
CA ILE A 150 -3.42 11.94 2.12
C ILE A 150 -2.72 10.88 2.96
N ILE A 151 -2.85 10.95 4.28
CA ILE A 151 -2.45 9.90 5.21
C ILE A 151 -3.72 9.30 5.81
N GLN A 152 -3.88 8.00 5.66
CA GLN A 152 -5.07 7.26 6.05
C GLN A 152 -4.76 6.34 7.24
N ASP A 153 -5.62 6.32 8.23
CA ASP A 153 -5.45 5.42 9.37
C ASP A 153 -6.03 4.03 9.03
N VAL A 154 -5.31 2.99 9.44
CA VAL A 154 -5.69 1.59 9.34
C VAL A 154 -5.73 1.02 10.75
N ALA A 155 -6.93 0.93 11.30
CA ALA A 155 -7.19 0.43 12.64
C ALA A 155 -8.49 -0.37 12.67
N PRO A 156 -8.63 -1.38 13.54
CA PRO A 156 -9.85 -2.18 13.63
C PRO A 156 -11.01 -1.32 14.12
N VAL A 157 -12.18 -1.53 13.55
CA VAL A 157 -13.43 -0.85 13.93
C VAL A 157 -14.42 -1.87 14.47
N LEU A 158 -15.03 -1.58 15.59
CA LEU A 158 -16.01 -2.45 16.23
C LEU A 158 -17.20 -2.72 15.28
N GLY A 159 -17.53 -4.00 15.12
CA GLY A 159 -18.57 -4.45 14.19
C GLY A 159 -18.11 -4.58 12.72
N ALA A 160 -16.85 -4.28 12.41
CA ALA A 160 -16.26 -4.44 11.09
C ALA A 160 -15.25 -5.61 11.00
N GLU A 161 -15.15 -6.46 12.02
CA GLU A 161 -14.09 -7.48 12.17
C GLU A 161 -13.98 -8.40 10.96
N LYS A 162 -15.11 -8.74 10.32
CA LYS A 162 -15.18 -9.65 9.17
C LYS A 162 -15.00 -8.97 7.81
N ARG A 163 -14.79 -7.66 7.77
CA ARG A 163 -14.61 -6.96 6.50
C ARG A 163 -13.25 -7.27 5.88
N GLN A 164 -13.26 -7.53 4.58
CA GLN A 164 -12.05 -7.66 3.74
C GLN A 164 -11.54 -6.26 3.33
N GLU A 165 -11.35 -5.40 4.33
CA GLU A 165 -10.95 -4.00 4.19
C GLU A 165 -10.03 -3.59 5.37
N ASN A 166 -9.54 -2.36 5.32
CA ASN A 166 -8.60 -1.80 6.30
C ASN A 166 -9.16 -1.69 7.74
N THR A 167 -10.48 -1.75 7.92
CA THR A 167 -11.16 -1.70 9.22
C THR A 167 -11.42 -3.08 9.83
N GLY A 168 -11.20 -4.16 9.07
CA GLY A 168 -11.38 -5.52 9.52
C GLY A 168 -10.22 -6.05 10.37
N SER A 169 -10.44 -7.16 11.07
CA SER A 169 -9.41 -7.88 11.81
C SER A 169 -9.32 -9.38 11.44
N CYS A 170 -10.15 -9.87 10.50
CA CYS A 170 -10.02 -11.20 9.91
C CYS A 170 -8.78 -11.31 9.01
N PHE A 171 -8.57 -12.51 8.45
CA PHE A 171 -7.59 -12.68 7.36
C PHE A 171 -7.98 -11.76 6.19
N LEU A 172 -7.06 -10.87 5.78
CA LEU A 172 -7.23 -10.01 4.62
C LEU A 172 -6.55 -10.68 3.43
N GLU A 173 -7.35 -11.06 2.43
CA GLU A 173 -6.87 -11.78 1.26
C GLU A 173 -5.86 -10.94 0.45
N LEU A 174 -4.97 -11.62 -0.26
CA LEU A 174 -3.93 -10.99 -1.06
C LEU A 174 -4.54 -10.20 -2.21
N HIS A 175 -4.16 -8.94 -2.32
CA HIS A 175 -4.67 -8.02 -3.34
C HIS A 175 -3.62 -6.98 -3.76
N THR A 176 -3.81 -6.41 -4.94
CA THR A 176 -3.23 -5.13 -5.30
C THR A 176 -4.19 -4.03 -4.87
N GLU A 177 -3.68 -2.96 -4.26
CA GLU A 177 -4.48 -1.84 -3.77
C GLU A 177 -5.19 -1.14 -4.93
N ASP A 178 -6.50 -0.92 -4.77
CA ASP A 178 -7.35 -0.20 -5.71
C ASP A 178 -7.19 -0.63 -7.18
N GLY A 179 -7.00 -1.94 -7.43
CA GLY A 179 -6.79 -2.50 -8.77
C GLY A 179 -7.86 -2.12 -9.79
N PHE A 180 -9.07 -1.79 -9.32
CA PHE A 180 -10.19 -1.29 -10.13
C PHE A 180 -10.01 0.17 -10.58
N HIS A 181 -9.12 0.97 -9.93
CA HIS A 181 -9.01 2.41 -10.18
C HIS A 181 -8.06 2.69 -11.36
N PRO A 182 -8.44 3.53 -12.36
CA PRO A 182 -7.58 3.87 -13.51
C PRO A 182 -6.26 4.54 -13.13
N GLN A 183 -6.26 5.22 -11.99
CA GLN A 183 -5.09 5.85 -11.37
C GLN A 183 -4.69 5.14 -10.09
N ARG A 184 -4.66 3.79 -10.10
CA ARG A 184 -4.25 3.01 -8.94
C ARG A 184 -2.84 3.39 -8.48
N PRO A 185 -2.54 3.32 -7.17
CA PRO A 185 -1.23 3.68 -6.68
C PRO A 185 -0.19 2.66 -7.18
N ARG A 186 1.02 3.15 -7.49
CA ARG A 186 2.17 2.27 -7.72
C ARG A 186 2.83 1.87 -6.42
N PHE A 187 2.94 2.80 -5.49
CA PHE A 187 3.55 2.53 -4.19
C PHE A 187 2.53 2.76 -3.08
N ILE A 188 2.53 1.83 -2.13
CA ILE A 188 1.76 1.89 -0.90
C ILE A 188 2.75 1.88 0.24
N SER A 189 2.54 2.71 1.25
CA SER A 189 3.29 2.63 2.50
C SER A 189 2.37 2.36 3.69
N LEU A 190 2.84 1.54 4.61
CA LEU A 190 2.19 1.22 5.88
C LEU A 190 3.18 1.52 7.01
N LEU A 191 3.04 2.68 7.67
CA LEU A 191 3.82 3.07 8.84
C LEU A 191 3.11 2.58 10.09
N ALA A 192 3.77 1.76 10.89
CA ALA A 192 3.22 1.25 12.14
C ALA A 192 3.42 2.25 13.29
N LEU A 193 2.33 2.63 13.93
CA LEU A 193 2.31 3.36 15.19
C LEU A 193 2.17 2.38 16.37
N ARG A 194 1.35 1.33 16.21
CA ARG A 194 1.19 0.26 17.21
C ARG A 194 1.04 -1.10 16.55
N PRO A 195 1.68 -2.16 17.07
CA PRO A 195 1.35 -3.54 16.71
C PRO A 195 0.00 -3.97 17.32
N ASP A 196 -0.48 -5.15 16.97
CA ASP A 196 -1.56 -5.82 17.71
C ASP A 196 -1.05 -6.31 19.07
N HIS A 197 -1.97 -6.50 20.03
CA HIS A 197 -1.64 -6.86 21.41
C HIS A 197 -0.82 -8.14 21.54
N GLU A 198 -1.17 -9.18 20.77
CA GLU A 198 -0.52 -10.48 20.79
C GLU A 198 0.68 -10.55 19.83
N ARG A 199 0.91 -9.53 19.00
CA ARG A 199 1.97 -9.49 17.96
C ARG A 199 1.91 -10.67 16.99
N VAL A 200 0.69 -10.98 16.52
CA VAL A 200 0.41 -12.07 15.59
C VAL A 200 -0.08 -11.60 14.22
N ALA A 201 -0.42 -10.32 14.09
CA ALA A 201 -0.89 -9.73 12.84
C ALA A 201 0.28 -9.56 11.85
N LEU A 202 0.61 -10.63 11.13
CA LEU A 202 1.57 -10.56 10.03
C LEU A 202 0.99 -9.72 8.90
N THR A 203 1.67 -8.65 8.53
CA THR A 203 1.48 -8.02 7.22
C THR A 203 2.23 -8.86 6.21
N LEU A 204 1.50 -9.32 5.18
CA LEU A 204 1.97 -10.25 4.17
C LEU A 204 2.21 -9.53 2.84
N ALA A 205 3.21 -9.98 2.08
CA ALA A 205 3.40 -9.60 0.69
C ALA A 205 3.85 -10.82 -0.14
N SER A 206 3.61 -10.78 -1.44
CA SER A 206 4.14 -11.77 -2.38
C SER A 206 4.39 -11.13 -3.75
N GLY A 207 5.64 -11.23 -4.22
CA GLY A 207 6.07 -10.62 -5.48
C GLY A 207 5.82 -11.52 -6.68
N ILE A 208 5.32 -10.93 -7.78
CA ILE A 208 5.07 -11.64 -9.04
C ILE A 208 6.36 -12.26 -9.60
N ARG A 209 7.50 -11.60 -9.45
CA ARG A 209 8.80 -12.13 -9.94
C ARG A 209 9.14 -13.50 -9.38
N ARG A 210 8.78 -13.77 -8.11
CA ARG A 210 8.94 -15.10 -7.51
C ARG A 210 7.85 -16.06 -7.93
N ALA A 211 6.61 -15.59 -7.97
CA ALA A 211 5.45 -16.41 -8.29
C ALA A 211 5.48 -16.92 -9.74
N LEU A 212 6.07 -16.17 -10.68
CA LEU A 212 6.20 -16.58 -12.09
C LEU A 212 6.84 -17.97 -12.26
N ALA A 213 7.80 -18.35 -11.44
CA ALA A 213 8.45 -19.65 -11.51
C ALA A 213 7.46 -20.83 -11.30
N GLY A 214 6.36 -20.59 -10.59
CA GLY A 214 5.30 -21.58 -10.34
C GLY A 214 4.17 -21.61 -11.38
N LEU A 215 4.27 -20.80 -12.45
CA LEU A 215 3.25 -20.68 -13.49
C LEU A 215 3.78 -21.22 -14.83
N ASP A 216 3.02 -22.10 -15.48
CA ASP A 216 3.32 -22.52 -16.85
C ASP A 216 2.98 -21.44 -17.89
N GLY A 217 3.46 -21.62 -19.13
CA GLY A 217 3.29 -20.64 -20.21
C GLY A 217 1.84 -20.36 -20.58
N GLY A 218 0.99 -21.41 -20.61
CA GLY A 218 -0.43 -21.27 -20.92
C GLY A 218 -1.18 -20.48 -19.84
N THR A 219 -0.90 -20.77 -18.58
CA THR A 219 -1.46 -20.01 -17.45
C THR A 219 -1.06 -18.52 -17.54
N ARG A 220 0.20 -18.22 -17.84
CA ARG A 220 0.66 -16.82 -17.98
C ARG A 220 -0.04 -16.11 -19.15
N GLU A 221 -0.24 -16.79 -20.28
CA GLU A 221 -0.93 -16.25 -21.45
C GLU A 221 -2.39 -15.91 -21.12
N VAL A 222 -3.12 -16.82 -20.46
CA VAL A 222 -4.51 -16.56 -20.03
C VAL A 222 -4.57 -15.36 -19.06
N LEU A 223 -3.62 -15.20 -18.15
CA LEU A 223 -3.57 -14.06 -17.24
C LEU A 223 -3.31 -12.71 -17.93
N THR A 224 -2.81 -12.68 -19.15
CA THR A 224 -2.64 -11.45 -19.95
C THR A 224 -3.91 -11.04 -20.71
N GLN A 225 -4.93 -11.88 -20.74
CA GLN A 225 -6.18 -11.57 -21.44
C GLN A 225 -7.08 -10.63 -20.60
N PRO A 226 -7.72 -9.64 -21.22
CA PRO A 226 -8.64 -8.73 -20.54
C PRO A 226 -10.01 -9.38 -20.31
N ILE A 227 -10.06 -10.43 -19.49
CA ILE A 227 -11.26 -11.23 -19.19
C ILE A 227 -11.67 -11.16 -17.71
N TYR A 228 -10.96 -10.37 -16.90
CA TYR A 228 -11.19 -10.29 -15.45
C TYR A 228 -11.88 -8.98 -15.10
N ARG A 229 -12.78 -9.03 -14.13
CA ARG A 229 -13.46 -7.86 -13.56
C ARG A 229 -13.16 -7.77 -12.08
N ILE A 230 -12.99 -6.56 -11.58
CA ILE A 230 -12.71 -6.30 -10.16
C ILE A 230 -13.90 -5.54 -9.58
N ARG A 231 -14.49 -6.07 -8.51
CA ARG A 231 -15.53 -5.36 -7.76
C ARG A 231 -14.89 -4.17 -7.03
N LEU A 232 -15.55 -3.02 -7.08
CA LEU A 232 -15.10 -1.84 -6.38
C LEU A 232 -15.25 -2.00 -4.87
N ALA A 233 -14.32 -1.41 -4.12
CA ALA A 233 -14.43 -1.32 -2.68
C ALA A 233 -15.65 -0.48 -2.26
N SER A 234 -16.20 -0.78 -1.08
CA SER A 234 -17.42 -0.18 -0.57
C SER A 234 -17.38 1.36 -0.51
N SER A 235 -16.23 1.93 -0.19
CA SER A 235 -16.00 3.37 -0.13
C SER A 235 -16.20 4.09 -1.47
N PHE A 236 -15.93 3.41 -2.59
CA PHE A 236 -16.01 3.99 -3.94
C PHE A 236 -17.40 3.89 -4.56
N VAL A 237 -18.25 2.98 -4.11
CA VAL A 237 -19.56 2.75 -4.74
C VAL A 237 -20.69 3.57 -4.09
N GLY A 238 -20.53 4.02 -2.84
CA GLY A 238 -21.57 4.69 -2.07
C GLY A 238 -22.77 3.74 -1.84
N GLU A 239 -23.95 4.13 -2.32
CA GLU A 239 -25.19 3.31 -2.21
C GLU A 239 -25.35 2.28 -3.33
N ARG A 240 -24.37 2.15 -4.25
CA ARG A 240 -24.44 1.20 -5.36
C ARG A 240 -23.92 -0.15 -4.91
N GLU A 241 -24.53 -1.20 -5.40
CA GLU A 241 -24.12 -2.58 -5.17
C GLU A 241 -23.53 -3.17 -6.47
N ASP A 242 -22.64 -4.16 -6.33
CA ASP A 242 -22.10 -4.99 -7.41
C ASP A 242 -21.54 -4.19 -8.61
N VAL A 243 -20.81 -3.11 -8.33
CA VAL A 243 -20.12 -2.34 -9.36
C VAL A 243 -18.76 -2.94 -9.64
N TYR A 244 -18.48 -3.17 -10.92
CA TYR A 244 -17.22 -3.77 -11.38
C TYR A 244 -16.49 -2.87 -12.35
N ALA A 245 -15.17 -2.83 -12.25
CA ALA A 245 -14.28 -2.29 -13.26
C ALA A 245 -13.79 -3.41 -14.20
N GLY A 246 -13.36 -3.04 -15.39
CA GLY A 246 -12.83 -3.97 -16.39
C GLY A 246 -13.80 -4.22 -17.56
N PRO A 247 -13.50 -5.23 -18.41
CA PRO A 247 -12.50 -6.29 -18.18
C PRO A 247 -11.05 -5.81 -18.30
N VAL A 248 -10.19 -6.37 -17.43
CA VAL A 248 -8.76 -6.05 -17.36
C VAL A 248 -7.91 -7.34 -17.40
N PRO A 249 -6.63 -7.29 -17.81
CA PRO A 249 -5.71 -8.39 -17.61
C PRO A 249 -5.19 -8.42 -16.16
N VAL A 250 -4.79 -9.60 -15.69
CA VAL A 250 -4.08 -9.77 -14.41
C VAL A 250 -2.59 -9.45 -14.55
N LEU A 251 -2.00 -9.87 -15.67
CA LEU A 251 -0.60 -9.58 -16.02
C LEU A 251 -0.55 -8.67 -17.24
N SER A 252 0.30 -7.65 -17.20
CA SER A 252 0.50 -6.70 -18.30
C SER A 252 1.98 -6.33 -18.47
N GLY A 253 2.31 -5.61 -19.54
CA GLY A 253 3.67 -5.17 -19.81
C GLY A 253 4.60 -6.29 -20.33
N SER A 254 5.84 -6.32 -19.85
CA SER A 254 6.84 -7.29 -20.30
C SER A 254 6.54 -8.70 -19.78
N PRO A 255 6.57 -9.74 -20.65
CA PRO A 255 6.36 -11.13 -20.20
C PRO A 255 7.47 -11.64 -19.27
N PHE A 256 8.64 -11.00 -19.27
CA PHE A 256 9.78 -11.35 -18.40
C PHE A 256 9.75 -10.65 -17.06
N ASP A 257 9.05 -9.52 -16.96
CA ASP A 257 8.88 -8.73 -15.73
C ASP A 257 7.52 -8.03 -15.76
N PRO A 258 6.40 -8.81 -15.70
CA PRO A 258 5.07 -8.23 -15.83
C PRO A 258 4.68 -7.34 -14.67
N GLU A 259 3.77 -6.42 -14.95
CA GLU A 259 2.98 -5.71 -13.96
C GLU A 259 1.78 -6.57 -13.56
N LEU A 260 1.39 -6.44 -12.30
CA LEU A 260 0.33 -7.25 -11.66
C LEU A 260 -0.85 -6.36 -11.30
N CYS A 261 -2.07 -6.85 -11.60
CA CYS A 261 -3.32 -6.27 -11.12
C CYS A 261 -4.26 -7.41 -10.72
N VAL A 262 -4.39 -7.67 -9.44
CA VAL A 262 -5.23 -8.78 -8.94
C VAL A 262 -5.79 -8.49 -7.56
N ASP A 263 -7.02 -8.94 -7.32
CA ASP A 263 -7.63 -9.02 -6.01
C ASP A 263 -8.28 -10.41 -5.89
N PHE A 264 -7.70 -11.29 -5.08
CA PHE A 264 -8.19 -12.67 -4.98
C PHE A 264 -9.53 -12.80 -4.25
N HIS A 265 -9.99 -11.73 -3.57
CA HIS A 265 -11.33 -11.66 -2.97
C HIS A 265 -12.36 -11.03 -3.91
N ALA A 266 -11.98 -9.95 -4.62
CA ALA A 266 -12.93 -9.12 -5.38
C ALA A 266 -12.87 -9.34 -6.90
N MET A 267 -11.87 -10.06 -7.42
CA MET A 267 -11.73 -10.32 -8.85
C MET A 267 -12.51 -11.55 -9.30
N THR A 268 -13.18 -11.44 -10.45
CA THR A 268 -13.98 -12.52 -11.04
C THR A 268 -13.81 -12.58 -12.56
N THR A 269 -14.17 -13.73 -13.16
CA THR A 269 -14.26 -13.95 -14.60
C THR A 269 -15.28 -15.04 -14.93
N GLU A 270 -16.00 -14.89 -16.02
CA GLU A 270 -16.90 -15.93 -16.55
C GLU A 270 -16.13 -17.06 -17.26
N ASP A 271 -14.89 -16.80 -17.71
CA ASP A 271 -14.07 -17.74 -18.44
C ASP A 271 -13.55 -18.86 -17.52
N PRO A 272 -13.78 -20.16 -17.83
CA PRO A 272 -13.32 -21.28 -17.01
C PRO A 272 -11.78 -21.42 -16.96
N GLU A 273 -11.07 -21.06 -18.05
CA GLU A 273 -9.60 -21.06 -18.06
C GLU A 273 -9.05 -19.90 -17.23
N GLY A 274 -9.70 -18.75 -17.33
CA GLY A 274 -9.42 -17.60 -16.49
C GLY A 274 -9.53 -17.91 -15.00
N ARG A 275 -10.60 -18.63 -14.58
CA ARG A 275 -10.75 -19.07 -13.17
C ARG A 275 -9.62 -20.02 -12.74
N ARG A 276 -9.22 -20.98 -13.59
CA ARG A 276 -8.10 -21.90 -13.30
C ARG A 276 -6.77 -21.15 -13.22
N ALA A 277 -6.54 -20.21 -14.13
CA ALA A 277 -5.33 -19.38 -14.13
C ALA A 277 -5.23 -18.51 -12.88
N LEU A 278 -6.35 -17.89 -12.45
CA LEU A 278 -6.41 -17.10 -11.22
C LEU A 278 -6.11 -17.96 -9.97
N ALA A 279 -6.69 -19.17 -9.89
CA ALA A 279 -6.42 -20.09 -8.79
C ALA A 279 -4.95 -20.56 -8.77
N SER A 280 -4.34 -20.78 -9.94
CA SER A 280 -2.92 -21.13 -10.07
C SER A 280 -2.02 -19.98 -9.61
N LEU A 281 -2.35 -18.75 -9.99
CA LEU A 281 -1.63 -17.55 -9.55
C LEU A 281 -1.74 -17.38 -8.03
N ARG A 282 -2.96 -17.50 -7.45
CA ARG A 282 -3.16 -17.41 -5.98
C ARG A 282 -2.26 -18.41 -5.25
N ARG A 283 -2.22 -19.66 -5.70
CA ARG A 283 -1.35 -20.69 -5.12
C ARG A 283 0.13 -20.32 -5.24
N ALA A 284 0.58 -19.84 -6.39
CA ALA A 284 1.95 -19.42 -6.60
C ALA A 284 2.33 -18.24 -5.69
N MET A 285 1.42 -17.28 -5.49
CA MET A 285 1.62 -16.16 -4.55
C MET A 285 1.71 -16.65 -3.10
N LEU A 286 0.77 -17.49 -2.65
CA LEU A 286 0.75 -18.02 -1.29
C LEU A 286 1.98 -18.89 -0.97
N THR A 287 2.55 -19.57 -1.95
CA THR A 287 3.80 -20.34 -1.78
C THR A 287 5.03 -19.45 -1.62
N ASN A 288 4.95 -18.17 -2.01
CA ASN A 288 6.06 -17.22 -1.98
C ASN A 288 5.86 -16.07 -0.98
N LEU A 289 5.06 -16.27 0.05
CA LEU A 289 4.78 -15.25 1.07
C LEU A 289 6.04 -14.77 1.79
N VAL A 290 6.07 -13.47 2.01
CA VAL A 290 6.96 -12.78 2.97
C VAL A 290 6.07 -12.07 3.97
N GLY A 291 6.38 -12.16 5.26
CA GLY A 291 5.57 -11.58 6.31
C GLY A 291 6.38 -10.92 7.42
N HIS A 292 5.78 -9.95 8.08
CA HIS A 292 6.34 -9.27 9.23
C HIS A 292 5.23 -8.75 10.16
N VAL A 293 5.38 -8.94 11.47
CA VAL A 293 4.61 -8.20 12.46
C VAL A 293 5.19 -6.80 12.53
N LEU A 294 4.47 -5.81 12.04
CA LEU A 294 4.94 -4.43 12.04
C LEU A 294 4.94 -3.87 13.46
N GLU A 295 6.12 -3.53 13.95
CA GLU A 295 6.35 -2.87 15.24
C GLU A 295 6.31 -1.34 15.08
N ALA A 296 6.15 -0.61 16.18
CA ALA A 296 6.19 0.85 16.18
C ALA A 296 7.47 1.39 15.54
N GLY A 297 7.36 2.22 14.51
CA GLY A 297 8.48 2.72 13.72
C GLY A 297 8.94 1.79 12.60
N ASP A 298 8.21 0.72 12.29
CA ASP A 298 8.39 -0.03 11.05
C ASP A 298 7.55 0.60 9.93
N LEU A 299 8.14 0.79 8.75
CA LEU A 299 7.48 1.32 7.56
C LEU A 299 7.64 0.29 6.44
N LEU A 300 6.55 -0.38 6.08
CA LEU A 300 6.49 -1.27 4.93
C LEU A 300 6.09 -0.49 3.68
N ILE A 301 6.85 -0.65 2.60
CA ILE A 301 6.56 -0.10 1.27
C ILE A 301 6.31 -1.28 0.33
N VAL A 302 5.22 -1.23 -0.43
CA VAL A 302 4.86 -2.25 -1.45
C VAL A 302 4.86 -1.60 -2.83
N ASP A 303 5.51 -2.22 -3.79
CA ASP A 303 5.36 -1.90 -5.22
C ASP A 303 4.12 -2.64 -5.74
N ASN A 304 3.03 -1.93 -5.81
CA ASN A 304 1.70 -2.43 -6.15
C ASN A 304 1.57 -2.94 -7.60
N ASP A 305 2.55 -2.64 -8.45
CA ASP A 305 2.65 -3.21 -9.79
C ASP A 305 3.41 -4.54 -9.80
N LYS A 306 4.10 -4.89 -8.70
CA LYS A 306 4.97 -6.07 -8.62
C LYS A 306 4.59 -7.03 -7.52
N ALA A 307 3.73 -6.64 -6.58
CA ALA A 307 3.34 -7.50 -5.46
C ALA A 307 1.88 -7.31 -5.06
N VAL A 308 1.33 -8.37 -4.53
CA VAL A 308 0.12 -8.34 -3.69
C VAL A 308 0.51 -8.20 -2.24
N HIS A 309 -0.41 -7.70 -1.43
CA HIS A 309 -0.27 -7.65 0.01
C HIS A 309 -1.58 -8.09 0.71
N GLY A 310 -1.46 -8.42 1.99
CA GLY A 310 -2.56 -8.87 2.81
C GLY A 310 -2.16 -8.90 4.30
N ARG A 311 -2.95 -9.57 5.13
CA ARG A 311 -2.69 -9.62 6.56
C ARG A 311 -3.34 -10.85 7.18
N THR A 312 -2.65 -11.48 8.15
CA THR A 312 -3.28 -12.50 8.99
C THR A 312 -4.33 -11.90 9.93
N GLY A 313 -5.28 -12.71 10.38
CA GLY A 313 -6.24 -12.29 11.40
C GLY A 313 -5.57 -11.97 12.73
N PHE A 314 -6.20 -11.11 13.53
CA PHE A 314 -5.81 -10.80 14.90
C PHE A 314 -7.04 -10.42 15.74
N ALA A 315 -6.91 -10.48 17.06
CA ALA A 315 -7.95 -10.04 17.98
C ALA A 315 -7.84 -8.54 18.29
N ALA A 316 -8.90 -7.77 18.01
CA ALA A 316 -9.02 -6.38 18.44
C ALA A 316 -9.69 -6.32 19.81
N ARG A 317 -9.24 -5.39 20.68
CA ARG A 317 -9.76 -5.18 22.04
C ARG A 317 -10.59 -3.91 22.18
N HIS A 318 -10.45 -2.99 21.24
CA HIS A 318 -11.13 -1.68 21.21
C HIS A 318 -10.90 -0.87 22.51
N ASP A 319 -9.66 -0.91 23.03
CA ASP A 319 -9.23 -0.29 24.29
C ASP A 319 -8.34 0.95 24.06
N GLY A 320 -8.24 1.42 22.82
CA GLY A 320 -7.38 2.53 22.42
C GLY A 320 -5.90 2.17 22.28
N GLN A 321 -5.54 0.89 22.43
CA GLN A 321 -4.18 0.37 22.24
C GLN A 321 -4.08 -0.67 21.13
N ASP A 322 -5.13 -0.81 20.33
CA ASP A 322 -5.16 -1.72 19.20
C ASP A 322 -4.14 -1.37 18.10
N ARG A 323 -3.91 -2.35 17.24
CA ARG A 323 -3.06 -2.18 16.05
C ARG A 323 -3.44 -0.92 15.28
N TRP A 324 -2.45 -0.06 15.03
CA TRP A 324 -2.65 1.18 14.30
C TRP A 324 -1.53 1.39 13.29
N LEU A 325 -1.87 1.35 12.01
CA LEU A 325 -0.98 1.73 10.93
C LEU A 325 -1.48 3.02 10.26
N ARG A 326 -0.57 3.70 9.60
CA ARG A 326 -0.89 4.82 8.70
C ARG A 326 -0.51 4.46 7.27
N ARG A 327 -1.44 4.60 6.35
CA ARG A 327 -1.28 4.27 4.94
C ARG A 327 -1.14 5.53 4.11
N SER A 328 -0.28 5.50 3.08
CA SER A 328 -0.17 6.55 2.06
C SER A 328 0.13 5.93 0.70
N PHE A 329 -0.30 6.62 -0.35
CA PHE A 329 -0.19 6.19 -1.74
C PHE A 329 0.69 7.12 -2.56
N ALA A 330 1.37 6.57 -3.58
CA ALA A 330 2.09 7.38 -4.56
C ALA A 330 1.96 6.79 -5.98
N VAL A 331 1.92 7.69 -6.97
CA VAL A 331 1.94 7.36 -8.40
C VAL A 331 3.26 7.84 -9.04
N PRO A 332 3.65 7.27 -10.20
CA PRO A 332 4.89 7.69 -10.87
C PRO A 332 4.86 9.12 -11.41
N ASP A 333 3.70 9.61 -11.83
CA ASP A 333 3.53 10.91 -12.48
C ASP A 333 2.10 11.44 -12.27
N LEU A 334 1.97 12.44 -11.42
CA LEU A 334 0.71 13.10 -11.07
C LEU A 334 0.03 13.77 -12.27
N ARG A 335 0.79 14.18 -13.31
CA ARG A 335 0.24 14.83 -14.50
C ARG A 335 -0.68 13.94 -15.30
N ARG A 336 -0.54 12.61 -15.21
CA ARG A 336 -1.41 11.64 -15.91
C ARG A 336 -2.86 11.72 -15.45
N SER A 337 -3.11 12.22 -14.26
CA SER A 337 -4.44 12.35 -13.65
C SER A 337 -4.93 13.81 -13.52
N THR A 338 -4.36 14.75 -14.27
CA THR A 338 -4.71 16.17 -14.15
C THR A 338 -6.20 16.45 -14.34
N ALA A 339 -6.87 15.72 -15.25
CA ALA A 339 -8.30 15.87 -15.48
C ALA A 339 -9.16 15.32 -14.31
N ASP A 340 -8.62 14.39 -13.54
CA ASP A 340 -9.32 13.70 -12.45
C ASP A 340 -9.13 14.39 -11.08
N ARG A 341 -8.42 15.51 -11.02
CA ARG A 341 -8.09 16.25 -9.81
C ARG A 341 -8.52 17.72 -9.87
N LEU A 342 -8.60 18.37 -8.72
CA LEU A 342 -8.65 19.83 -8.67
C LEU A 342 -7.25 20.40 -8.94
N PRO A 343 -7.14 21.63 -9.47
CA PRO A 343 -5.84 22.30 -9.64
C PRO A 343 -5.07 22.34 -8.32
N ARG A 344 -3.79 21.99 -8.35
CA ARG A 344 -2.88 21.93 -7.18
C ARG A 344 -3.30 20.95 -6.09
N SER A 345 -4.23 20.04 -6.34
CA SER A 345 -4.65 19.00 -5.41
C SER A 345 -3.99 17.66 -5.75
N HIS A 346 -3.65 16.89 -4.74
CA HIS A 346 -3.18 15.50 -4.81
C HIS A 346 -4.32 14.49 -4.66
N VAL A 347 -5.55 14.97 -4.44
CA VAL A 347 -6.75 14.16 -4.25
C VAL A 347 -7.47 13.94 -5.56
N HIS A 348 -7.63 12.69 -5.97
CA HIS A 348 -8.48 12.31 -7.10
C HIS A 348 -9.95 12.53 -6.76
N ARG A 349 -10.72 13.05 -7.73
CA ARG A 349 -12.16 13.25 -7.59
C ARG A 349 -12.87 11.90 -7.49
N ARG A 350 -14.07 11.93 -6.95
CA ARG A 350 -14.90 10.74 -6.88
C ARG A 350 -15.17 10.15 -8.25
N ILE A 351 -15.00 8.84 -8.39
CA ILE A 351 -15.15 8.10 -9.66
C ILE A 351 -16.46 8.45 -10.35
N PHE A 352 -17.60 8.37 -9.65
CA PHE A 352 -18.92 8.60 -10.26
C PHE A 352 -19.27 10.08 -10.46
N LYS A 353 -18.50 11.02 -9.88
CA LYS A 353 -18.69 12.46 -10.13
C LYS A 353 -17.81 12.99 -11.25
N SER A 354 -16.70 12.34 -11.52
CA SER A 354 -15.74 12.74 -12.57
C SER A 354 -16.05 12.15 -13.94
N GLY A 355 -17.02 11.21 -14.05
CA GLY A 355 -17.27 10.47 -15.28
C GLY A 355 -16.13 9.51 -15.65
N THR A 356 -15.36 9.07 -14.66
CA THR A 356 -14.21 8.18 -14.83
C THR A 356 -14.61 6.90 -15.56
N ASP A 357 -13.90 6.59 -16.65
CA ASP A 357 -14.08 5.37 -17.43
C ASP A 357 -13.39 4.18 -16.77
N LEU A 358 -14.15 3.36 -16.06
CA LEU A 358 -13.67 2.18 -15.36
C LEU A 358 -13.19 1.06 -16.30
N SER A 359 -13.50 1.12 -17.62
CA SER A 359 -12.99 0.17 -18.60
C SER A 359 -11.48 0.35 -18.87
N ARG A 360 -10.90 1.47 -18.42
CA ARG A 360 -9.49 1.83 -18.59
C ARG A 360 -8.63 1.50 -17.37
N ALA A 361 -9.14 0.79 -16.39
CA ALA A 361 -8.47 0.52 -15.11
C ALA A 361 -7.04 -0.04 -15.23
N ASP A 362 -6.59 -0.46 -16.42
CA ASP A 362 -5.22 -0.98 -16.59
C ASP A 362 -4.61 -0.71 -17.98
N ARG A 363 -4.98 0.37 -18.65
CA ARG A 363 -4.26 0.80 -19.85
C ARG A 363 -3.14 1.77 -19.50
N ARG A 364 -2.15 1.31 -18.73
CA ARG A 364 -0.85 1.97 -18.79
C ARG A 364 -0.30 1.67 -20.20
N PRO A 365 0.12 2.69 -20.98
CA PRO A 365 0.73 2.41 -22.26
C PRO A 365 1.94 1.52 -22.04
N ALA A 366 1.98 0.36 -22.68
CA ALA A 366 3.22 -0.39 -22.82
C ALA A 366 4.26 0.63 -23.32
N TYR A 367 5.39 0.75 -22.61
CA TYR A 367 6.51 1.49 -23.15
C TYR A 367 6.90 0.77 -24.44
N SER A 368 6.60 1.35 -25.60
CA SER A 368 7.18 0.93 -26.84
C SER A 368 8.67 1.19 -26.72
N ASN A 369 9.47 0.16 -26.65
CA ASN A 369 10.90 0.23 -26.94
C ASN A 369 11.01 0.32 -28.47
N ASP A 370 10.93 1.53 -29.01
CA ASP A 370 11.49 1.86 -30.31
C ASP A 370 12.90 2.43 -30.11
#